data_80065d6e2902c65bfd002db3a0fcd042
#
_entry.id   80065d6e2902c65bfd002db3a0fcd042
#
_cell.length_a   1.000
_cell.length_b   1.000
_cell.length_c   1.000
_cell.angle_alpha   90.00
_cell.angle_beta   90.00
_cell.angle_gamma   90.00
#
_symmetry.space_group_name_H-M   'P 1'
#
loop_
_entity.id
_entity.type
_entity.pdbx_description
1 polymer ?
#
loop_
_entity_poly.entity_id
_entity_poly.type
_entity_poly.pdbx_seq_one_letter_code
_entity_poly.pdbx_strand_id
1 'polypeptide(L)'
;MADEKHESKRSCYFRHKWFSAAAATLLLVFLAAGFSFRYISFMSQTIYQESTSHLEEVLYKSNSMLKEMVRKNLTYLHLCNGFLKNTSNEDEIQAYIEEAQQAAGFVDFYFLSYDGNYTTVTGETGYLGLQTNLDEKLSDGEDIVVNTALPGKAPMLAFICPETQGSYRGFAYDAVAI
;
A
#
# COMPACT_ATOMS: atom_id res chain seq x y z
N MET A 1 75.63 -16.78 -51.82
CA MET A 1 74.96 -15.45 -51.81
C MET A 1 73.52 -15.44 -52.30
N ALA A 2 72.98 -16.58 -52.80
CA ALA A 2 71.60 -16.63 -53.26
C ALA A 2 70.61 -17.20 -52.20
N ASP A 3 71.07 -17.89 -51.19
CA ASP A 3 70.23 -18.56 -50.17
C ASP A 3 69.74 -17.63 -49.08
N GLU A 4 70.46 -16.63 -48.70
CA GLU A 4 70.12 -15.63 -47.65
C GLU A 4 68.92 -14.75 -48.03
N LYS A 5 68.75 -14.51 -49.33
CA LYS A 5 67.67 -13.67 -49.85
C LYS A 5 66.29 -14.37 -49.84
N HIS A 6 66.29 -15.72 -49.83
CA HIS A 6 65.07 -16.52 -49.79
C HIS A 6 64.50 -16.69 -48.38
N GLU A 7 65.34 -16.79 -47.36
CA GLU A 7 64.94 -16.87 -45.94
C GLU A 7 64.33 -15.58 -45.46
N SER A 8 64.89 -14.44 -45.82
CA SER A 8 64.39 -13.12 -45.44
C SER A 8 62.97 -12.86 -45.98
N LYS A 9 62.63 -13.31 -47.17
CA LYS A 9 61.28 -13.16 -47.76
C LYS A 9 60.26 -14.09 -47.08
N ARG A 10 60.63 -15.28 -46.66
CA ARG A 10 59.73 -16.20 -45.95
C ARG A 10 59.43 -15.68 -44.53
N SER A 11 60.36 -15.16 -43.81
CA SER A 11 60.19 -14.56 -42.49
C SER A 11 59.26 -13.38 -42.51
N CYS A 12 59.39 -12.49 -43.51
CA CYS A 12 58.51 -11.32 -43.66
C CYS A 12 57.05 -11.69 -44.02
N TYR A 13 56.84 -12.70 -44.84
CA TYR A 13 55.52 -13.21 -45.23
C TYR A 13 54.80 -13.88 -44.06
N PHE A 14 55.52 -14.64 -43.22
CA PHE A 14 55.01 -15.33 -42.02
C PHE A 14 54.60 -14.30 -40.96
N ARG A 15 55.38 -13.27 -40.75
CA ARG A 15 55.10 -12.13 -39.86
C ARG A 15 53.79 -11.40 -40.27
N HIS A 16 53.59 -11.15 -41.54
CA HIS A 16 52.41 -10.46 -42.05
C HIS A 16 51.12 -11.27 -41.85
N LYS A 17 51.19 -12.57 -42.04
CA LYS A 17 50.02 -13.48 -41.80
C LYS A 17 49.68 -13.53 -40.31
N TRP A 18 50.67 -13.57 -39.41
CA TRP A 18 50.44 -13.52 -37.98
C TRP A 18 49.86 -12.21 -37.51
N PHE A 19 50.29 -11.11 -38.03
CA PHE A 19 49.71 -9.76 -37.73
C PHE A 19 48.29 -9.66 -38.22
N SER A 20 47.98 -10.13 -39.41
CA SER A 20 46.59 -10.08 -39.90
C SER A 20 45.64 -11.02 -39.11
N ALA A 21 46.07 -12.18 -38.71
CA ALA A 21 45.30 -13.07 -37.85
C ALA A 21 45.07 -12.50 -36.45
N ALA A 22 46.12 -11.91 -35.86
CA ALA A 22 45.98 -11.24 -34.55
C ALA A 22 45.05 -10.01 -34.63
N ALA A 23 45.10 -9.23 -35.68
CA ALA A 23 44.20 -8.09 -35.89
C ALA A 23 42.75 -8.52 -36.08
N ALA A 24 42.51 -9.62 -36.84
CA ALA A 24 41.18 -10.17 -37.03
C ALA A 24 40.56 -10.74 -35.72
N THR A 25 41.39 -11.43 -34.91
CA THR A 25 40.92 -11.91 -33.58
C THR A 25 40.62 -10.78 -32.62
N LEU A 26 41.46 -9.74 -32.60
CA LEU A 26 41.22 -8.54 -31.79
C LEU A 26 39.92 -7.83 -32.18
N LEU A 27 39.66 -7.70 -33.46
CA LEU A 27 38.43 -7.10 -34.00
C LEU A 27 37.18 -7.90 -33.63
N LEU A 28 37.26 -9.24 -33.69
CA LEU A 28 36.17 -10.11 -33.26
C LEU A 28 35.89 -9.98 -31.76
N VAL A 29 36.93 -9.89 -30.93
CA VAL A 29 36.78 -9.67 -29.49
C VAL A 29 36.13 -8.33 -29.18
N PHE A 30 36.53 -7.26 -29.87
CA PHE A 30 35.90 -5.95 -29.71
C PHE A 30 34.44 -5.95 -30.15
N LEU A 31 34.11 -6.62 -31.24
CA LEU A 31 32.70 -6.76 -31.67
C LEU A 31 31.88 -7.56 -30.66
N ALA A 32 32.38 -8.69 -30.18
CA ALA A 32 31.71 -9.49 -29.17
C ALA A 32 31.48 -8.71 -27.88
N ALA A 33 32.50 -7.97 -27.40
CA ALA A 33 32.38 -7.12 -26.22
C ALA A 33 31.35 -5.98 -26.43
N GLY A 34 31.36 -5.35 -27.59
CA GLY A 34 30.38 -4.30 -27.94
C GLY A 34 28.94 -4.82 -27.98
N PHE A 35 28.72 -5.97 -28.59
CA PHE A 35 27.41 -6.61 -28.58
C PHE A 35 26.95 -7.03 -27.17
N SER A 36 27.85 -7.61 -26.38
CA SER A 36 27.55 -7.99 -25.00
C SER A 36 27.18 -6.78 -24.14
N PHE A 37 27.91 -5.69 -24.25
CA PHE A 37 27.62 -4.45 -23.52
C PHE A 37 26.27 -3.87 -23.93
N ARG A 38 25.98 -3.83 -25.24
CA ARG A 38 24.67 -3.38 -25.75
C ARG A 38 23.53 -4.26 -25.25
N TYR A 39 23.71 -5.57 -25.28
CA TYR A 39 22.72 -6.53 -24.81
C TYR A 39 22.43 -6.37 -23.31
N ILE A 40 23.47 -6.27 -22.48
CA ILE A 40 23.33 -6.06 -21.03
C ILE A 40 22.62 -4.74 -20.74
N SER A 41 23.00 -3.67 -21.43
CA SER A 41 22.35 -2.36 -21.29
C SER A 41 20.86 -2.41 -21.68
N PHE A 42 20.53 -3.05 -22.78
CA PHE A 42 19.15 -3.22 -23.22
C PHE A 42 18.31 -4.06 -22.24
N MET A 43 18.86 -5.20 -21.78
CA MET A 43 18.19 -6.05 -20.78
C MET A 43 17.97 -5.34 -19.46
N SER A 44 18.99 -4.61 -18.98
CA SER A 44 18.87 -3.80 -17.77
C SER A 44 17.75 -2.78 -17.89
N GLN A 45 17.69 -2.04 -18.99
CA GLN A 45 16.65 -1.04 -19.22
C GLN A 45 15.26 -1.67 -19.29
N THR A 46 15.13 -2.81 -19.97
CA THR A 46 13.85 -3.52 -20.07
C THR A 46 13.37 -4.01 -18.69
N ILE A 47 14.26 -4.62 -17.90
CA ILE A 47 13.94 -5.09 -16.54
C ILE A 47 13.53 -3.93 -15.65
N TYR A 48 14.22 -2.78 -15.72
CA TYR A 48 13.84 -1.60 -14.94
C TYR A 48 12.46 -1.08 -15.34
N GLN A 49 12.18 -0.96 -16.62
CA GLN A 49 10.88 -0.50 -17.12
C GLN A 49 9.74 -1.44 -16.71
N GLU A 50 9.93 -2.74 -16.88
CA GLU A 50 8.95 -3.75 -16.50
C GLU A 50 8.70 -3.77 -15.00
N SER A 51 9.77 -3.71 -14.20
CA SER A 51 9.67 -3.66 -12.73
C SER A 51 8.95 -2.40 -12.25
N THR A 52 9.27 -1.23 -12.82
CA THR A 52 8.62 0.04 -12.46
C THR A 52 7.15 0.02 -12.83
N SER A 53 6.80 -0.43 -14.04
CA SER A 53 5.41 -0.54 -14.49
C SER A 53 4.60 -1.50 -13.60
N HIS A 54 5.19 -2.63 -13.21
CA HIS A 54 4.54 -3.57 -12.30
C HIS A 54 4.33 -2.97 -10.91
N LEU A 55 5.32 -2.22 -10.38
CA LEU A 55 5.16 -1.52 -9.09
C LEU A 55 4.07 -0.45 -9.15
N GLU A 56 4.00 0.32 -10.23
CA GLU A 56 2.93 1.32 -10.43
C GLU A 56 1.55 0.65 -10.47
N GLU A 57 1.42 -0.47 -11.18
CA GLU A 57 0.17 -1.23 -11.23
C GLU A 57 -0.23 -1.75 -9.85
N VAL A 58 0.71 -2.34 -9.09
CA VAL A 58 0.46 -2.84 -7.74
C VAL A 58 0.05 -1.70 -6.80
N LEU A 59 0.74 -0.56 -6.86
CA LEU A 59 0.42 0.63 -6.06
C LEU A 59 -0.97 1.18 -6.41
N TYR A 60 -1.29 1.28 -7.70
CA TYR A 60 -2.61 1.73 -8.15
C TYR A 60 -3.72 0.80 -7.66
N LYS A 61 -3.51 -0.51 -7.81
CA LYS A 61 -4.47 -1.54 -7.38
C LYS A 61 -4.67 -1.53 -5.86
N SER A 62 -3.57 -1.44 -5.10
CA SER A 62 -3.61 -1.33 -3.64
C SER A 62 -4.35 -0.06 -3.18
N ASN A 63 -4.07 1.10 -3.81
CA ASN A 63 -4.75 2.35 -3.51
C ASN A 63 -6.25 2.28 -3.83
N SER A 64 -6.61 1.65 -4.96
CA SER A 64 -8.01 1.44 -5.33
C SER A 64 -8.73 0.54 -4.33
N MET A 65 -8.09 -0.55 -3.89
CA MET A 65 -8.66 -1.45 -2.89
C MET A 65 -8.84 -0.76 -1.53
N LEU A 66 -7.87 0.06 -1.11
CA LEU A 66 -7.97 0.85 0.13
C LEU A 66 -9.12 1.85 0.06
N LYS A 67 -9.26 2.59 -1.04
CA LYS A 67 -10.38 3.53 -1.24
C LYS A 67 -11.73 2.82 -1.19
N GLU A 68 -11.85 1.67 -1.81
CA GLU A 68 -13.08 0.87 -1.80
C GLU A 68 -13.40 0.35 -0.41
N MET A 69 -12.41 -0.11 0.34
CA MET A 69 -12.55 -0.54 1.73
C MET A 69 -13.01 0.62 2.63
N VAL A 70 -12.39 1.78 2.51
CA VAL A 70 -12.78 2.99 3.25
C VAL A 70 -14.23 3.35 2.93
N ARG A 71 -14.57 3.45 1.65
CA ARG A 71 -15.94 3.77 1.22
C ARG A 71 -16.96 2.76 1.73
N LYS A 72 -16.66 1.47 1.66
CA LYS A 72 -17.52 0.39 2.16
C LYS A 72 -17.77 0.55 3.66
N ASN A 73 -16.71 0.72 4.46
CA ASN A 73 -16.81 0.82 5.90
C ASN A 73 -17.60 2.06 6.34
N LEU A 74 -17.34 3.22 5.73
CA LEU A 74 -18.11 4.44 6.00
C LEU A 74 -19.58 4.25 5.60
N THR A 75 -19.88 3.60 4.48
CA THR A 75 -21.27 3.31 4.09
C THR A 75 -21.97 2.45 5.11
N TYR A 76 -21.34 1.41 5.63
CA TYR A 76 -21.90 0.59 6.70
C TYR A 76 -22.13 1.39 7.98
N LEU A 77 -21.18 2.24 8.34
CA LEU A 77 -21.29 3.08 9.52
C LEU A 77 -22.48 4.06 9.41
N HIS A 78 -22.68 4.66 8.25
CA HIS A 78 -23.86 5.49 7.98
C HIS A 78 -25.18 4.73 8.05
N LEU A 79 -25.22 3.47 7.59
CA LEU A 79 -26.39 2.62 7.73
C LEU A 79 -26.69 2.31 9.19
N CYS A 80 -25.65 1.95 9.98
CA CYS A 80 -25.79 1.74 11.41
C CYS A 80 -26.30 2.99 12.11
N ASN A 81 -25.75 4.15 11.78
CA ASN A 81 -26.17 5.44 12.32
C ASN A 81 -27.63 5.76 11.99
N GLY A 82 -28.05 5.51 10.73
CA GLY A 82 -29.44 5.65 10.32
C GLY A 82 -30.41 4.75 11.10
N PHE A 83 -29.97 3.52 11.44
CA PHE A 83 -30.76 2.61 12.28
C PHE A 83 -30.85 3.11 13.73
N LEU A 84 -29.73 3.54 14.31
CA LEU A 84 -29.65 4.07 15.67
C LEU A 84 -30.57 5.29 15.90
N LYS A 85 -30.73 6.15 14.89
CA LYS A 85 -31.66 7.30 14.94
C LYS A 85 -33.12 6.91 15.05
N ASN A 86 -33.49 5.77 14.53
CA ASN A 86 -34.88 5.31 14.42
C ASN A 86 -35.28 4.29 15.48
N THR A 87 -34.33 3.79 16.27
CA THR A 87 -34.52 2.70 17.24
C THR A 87 -34.05 3.17 18.62
N SER A 88 -34.96 3.06 19.62
CA SER A 88 -34.65 3.36 21.03
C SER A 88 -34.52 2.13 21.90
N ASN A 89 -34.74 0.92 21.34
CA ASN A 89 -34.64 -0.33 22.05
C ASN A 89 -33.18 -0.82 22.05
N GLU A 90 -32.56 -0.85 23.20
CA GLU A 90 -31.15 -1.24 23.37
C GLU A 90 -30.87 -2.68 22.90
N ASP A 91 -31.79 -3.61 23.12
CA ASP A 91 -31.60 -5.00 22.71
C ASP A 91 -31.64 -5.15 21.18
N GLU A 92 -32.50 -4.37 20.49
CA GLU A 92 -32.53 -4.33 19.03
C GLU A 92 -31.29 -3.67 18.45
N ILE A 93 -30.79 -2.62 19.08
CA ILE A 93 -29.55 -1.94 18.70
C ILE A 93 -28.39 -2.92 18.81
N GLN A 94 -28.27 -3.63 19.94
CA GLN A 94 -27.21 -4.61 20.15
C GLN A 94 -27.24 -5.73 19.10
N ALA A 95 -28.41 -6.33 18.88
CA ALA A 95 -28.56 -7.40 17.91
C ALA A 95 -28.20 -6.95 16.48
N TYR A 96 -28.63 -5.74 16.09
CA TYR A 96 -28.33 -5.19 14.78
C TYR A 96 -26.84 -4.94 14.59
N ILE A 97 -26.17 -4.36 15.59
CA ILE A 97 -24.74 -4.06 15.50
C ILE A 97 -23.90 -5.35 15.49
N GLU A 98 -24.29 -6.36 16.29
CA GLU A 98 -23.61 -7.67 16.27
C GLU A 98 -23.73 -8.34 14.89
N GLU A 99 -24.90 -8.26 14.25
CA GLU A 99 -25.11 -8.75 12.89
C GLU A 99 -24.28 -7.95 11.88
N ALA A 100 -24.26 -6.63 12.00
CA ALA A 100 -23.48 -5.76 11.14
C ALA A 100 -21.95 -5.99 11.28
N GLN A 101 -21.46 -6.22 12.49
CA GLN A 101 -20.07 -6.57 12.76
C GLN A 101 -19.69 -7.87 12.05
N GLN A 102 -20.51 -8.90 12.17
CA GLN A 102 -20.27 -10.19 11.51
C GLN A 102 -20.30 -10.08 9.99
N ALA A 103 -21.26 -9.33 9.43
CA ALA A 103 -21.42 -9.17 7.99
C ALA A 103 -20.31 -8.31 7.36
N ALA A 104 -19.84 -7.27 8.05
CA ALA A 104 -18.84 -6.34 7.57
C ALA A 104 -17.41 -6.71 7.95
N GLY A 105 -17.23 -7.58 8.95
CA GLY A 105 -15.92 -7.99 9.47
C GLY A 105 -15.28 -6.91 10.34
N PHE A 106 -16.08 -6.11 11.05
CA PHE A 106 -15.55 -5.12 12.01
C PHE A 106 -15.03 -5.81 13.26
N VAL A 107 -13.95 -5.25 13.82
CA VAL A 107 -13.39 -5.77 15.07
C VAL A 107 -14.25 -5.36 16.26
N ASP A 108 -14.72 -4.11 16.25
CA ASP A 108 -15.54 -3.55 17.32
C ASP A 108 -16.38 -2.37 16.82
N PHE A 109 -17.38 -1.97 17.60
CA PHE A 109 -18.23 -0.81 17.36
C PHE A 109 -18.25 0.07 18.60
N TYR A 110 -18.04 1.36 18.41
CA TYR A 110 -17.89 2.32 19.51
C TYR A 110 -18.88 3.46 19.38
N PHE A 111 -19.49 3.81 20.50
CA PHE A 111 -20.17 5.08 20.71
C PHE A 111 -19.14 6.05 21.30
N LEU A 112 -18.80 7.10 20.59
CA LEU A 112 -17.66 7.95 20.89
C LEU A 112 -18.10 9.36 21.24
N SER A 113 -17.57 9.88 22.34
CA SER A 113 -17.76 11.28 22.77
C SER A 113 -16.60 12.15 22.25
N TYR A 114 -16.79 13.46 22.14
CA TYR A 114 -15.79 14.42 21.66
C TYR A 114 -14.47 14.39 22.45
N ASP A 115 -14.53 14.07 23.73
CA ASP A 115 -13.36 13.95 24.60
C ASP A 115 -12.54 12.67 24.34
N GLY A 116 -12.98 11.82 23.41
CA GLY A 116 -12.32 10.55 23.07
C GLY A 116 -12.67 9.38 23.97
N ASN A 117 -13.59 9.55 24.92
CA ASN A 117 -14.17 8.43 25.67
C ASN A 117 -15.13 7.64 24.77
N TYR A 118 -15.18 6.34 24.98
CA TYR A 118 -16.08 5.47 24.23
C TYR A 118 -16.81 4.46 25.11
N THR A 119 -17.92 3.98 24.60
CA THR A 119 -18.65 2.82 25.12
C THR A 119 -18.86 1.84 23.98
N THR A 120 -18.58 0.55 24.22
CA THR A 120 -18.88 -0.52 23.25
C THR A 120 -20.32 -0.97 23.37
N VAL A 121 -20.78 -1.76 22.40
CA VAL A 121 -22.12 -2.39 22.44
C VAL A 121 -22.28 -3.29 23.67
N THR A 122 -21.21 -3.94 24.11
CA THR A 122 -21.21 -4.76 25.33
C THR A 122 -21.21 -3.95 26.63
N GLY A 123 -21.06 -2.62 26.55
CA GLY A 123 -21.03 -1.71 27.70
C GLY A 123 -19.63 -1.51 28.29
N GLU A 124 -18.57 -2.00 27.66
CA GLU A 124 -17.21 -1.67 28.03
C GLU A 124 -16.92 -0.21 27.71
N THR A 125 -16.28 0.50 28.63
CA THR A 125 -15.89 1.89 28.48
C THR A 125 -14.38 2.03 28.44
N GLY A 126 -13.89 3.01 27.70
CA GLY A 126 -12.48 3.28 27.61
C GLY A 126 -12.18 4.61 26.94
N TYR A 127 -10.89 4.83 26.65
CA TYR A 127 -10.41 6.00 25.94
C TYR A 127 -9.74 5.58 24.64
N LEU A 128 -10.27 6.08 23.54
CA LEU A 128 -9.69 5.85 22.22
C LEU A 128 -8.60 6.91 22.01
N GLY A 129 -7.36 6.58 22.35
CA GLY A 129 -6.21 7.50 22.28
C GLY A 129 -5.96 8.05 20.87
N LEU A 130 -6.87 8.89 20.39
CA LEU A 130 -6.79 9.54 19.09
C LEU A 130 -5.82 10.71 19.15
N GLN A 131 -4.82 10.71 18.28
CA GLN A 131 -3.83 11.80 18.19
C GLN A 131 -4.38 13.03 17.42
N THR A 132 -5.70 13.14 17.28
CA THR A 132 -6.34 14.15 16.43
C THR A 132 -7.33 14.96 17.27
N ASN A 133 -7.44 16.27 17.03
CA ASN A 133 -8.51 17.09 17.56
C ASN A 133 -9.85 16.63 16.96
N LEU A 134 -10.51 15.71 17.63
CA LEU A 134 -11.81 15.19 17.23
C LEU A 134 -12.86 16.30 17.19
N ASP A 135 -12.83 17.19 18.18
CA ASP A 135 -13.81 18.28 18.33
C ASP A 135 -13.94 19.13 17.07
N GLU A 136 -12.81 19.51 16.47
CA GLU A 136 -12.79 20.37 15.29
C GLU A 136 -13.34 19.65 14.06
N LYS A 137 -12.95 18.37 13.86
CA LYS A 137 -13.34 17.60 12.68
C LYS A 137 -14.76 17.06 12.74
N LEU A 138 -15.21 16.63 13.93
CA LEU A 138 -16.57 16.13 14.10
C LEU A 138 -17.61 17.28 14.08
N SER A 139 -17.22 18.49 14.53
CA SER A 139 -18.10 19.66 14.43
C SER A 139 -18.41 20.07 12.98
N ASP A 140 -17.51 19.78 12.05
CA ASP A 140 -17.71 20.03 10.63
C ASP A 140 -18.61 19.00 9.94
N GLY A 141 -18.99 17.94 10.65
CA GLY A 141 -19.87 16.88 10.14
C GLY A 141 -19.20 15.96 9.12
N GLU A 142 -17.86 15.92 9.10
CA GLU A 142 -17.09 15.10 8.16
C GLU A 142 -16.78 13.70 8.73
N ASP A 143 -16.85 12.71 7.87
CA ASP A 143 -16.36 11.38 8.19
C ASP A 143 -14.84 11.38 8.38
N ILE A 144 -14.38 10.66 9.40
CA ILE A 144 -12.98 10.63 9.78
C ILE A 144 -12.46 9.19 9.71
N VAL A 145 -11.26 9.03 9.16
CA VAL A 145 -10.51 7.77 9.23
C VAL A 145 -9.18 8.03 9.90
N VAL A 146 -8.96 7.40 11.02
CA VAL A 146 -7.75 7.61 11.84
C VAL A 146 -7.11 6.28 12.22
N ASN A 147 -5.80 6.32 12.44
CA ASN A 147 -5.07 5.21 13.03
C ASN A 147 -5.22 5.29 14.56
N THR A 148 -5.63 4.19 15.18
CA THR A 148 -5.76 4.09 16.62
C THR A 148 -4.65 3.23 17.21
N ALA A 149 -4.05 3.69 18.28
CA ALA A 149 -3.09 2.94 19.08
C ALA A 149 -3.72 2.61 20.44
N LEU A 150 -4.57 1.59 20.48
CA LEU A 150 -5.09 1.09 21.77
C LEU A 150 -3.97 0.40 22.54
N PRO A 151 -3.81 0.66 23.84
CA PRO A 151 -2.78 0.03 24.67
C PRO A 151 -2.90 -1.50 24.61
N GLY A 152 -1.82 -2.17 24.21
CA GLY A 152 -1.74 -3.63 24.11
C GLY A 152 -2.44 -4.27 22.92
N LYS A 153 -3.01 -3.50 22.00
CA LYS A 153 -3.59 -3.98 20.74
C LYS A 153 -2.72 -3.56 19.53
N ALA A 154 -2.83 -4.31 18.44
CA ALA A 154 -2.21 -3.91 17.17
C ALA A 154 -2.84 -2.59 16.67
N PRO A 155 -2.09 -1.75 15.92
CA PRO A 155 -2.64 -0.57 15.29
C PRO A 155 -3.84 -0.94 14.40
N MET A 156 -4.94 -0.21 14.56
CA MET A 156 -6.18 -0.42 13.81
C MET A 156 -6.62 0.90 13.17
N LEU A 157 -7.38 0.81 12.10
CA LEU A 157 -8.06 1.96 11.52
C LEU A 157 -9.44 2.09 12.19
N ALA A 158 -9.73 3.27 12.71
CA ALA A 158 -11.06 3.65 13.16
C ALA A 158 -11.72 4.51 12.08
N PHE A 159 -12.93 4.13 11.72
CA PHE A 159 -13.82 4.88 10.84
C PHE A 159 -14.85 5.55 11.73
N ILE A 160 -14.92 6.85 11.72
CA ILE A 160 -15.72 7.64 12.64
C ILE A 160 -16.73 8.46 11.83
N CYS A 161 -18.01 8.32 12.16
CA CYS A 161 -19.09 9.10 11.58
C CYS A 161 -19.71 9.98 12.66
N PRO A 162 -19.74 11.32 12.47
CA PRO A 162 -20.36 12.24 13.42
C PRO A 162 -21.85 11.99 13.55
N GLU A 163 -22.36 12.15 14.78
CA GLU A 163 -23.77 12.04 15.11
C GLU A 163 -24.21 13.29 15.86
N THR A 164 -25.44 13.73 15.62
CA THR A 164 -26.01 14.86 16.35
C THR A 164 -26.66 14.36 17.66
N GLN A 165 -25.88 14.25 18.73
CA GLN A 165 -26.34 13.93 20.09
C GLN A 165 -27.12 12.62 20.19
N GLY A 166 -26.41 11.53 20.31
CA GLY A 166 -26.95 10.22 20.63
C GLY A 166 -26.82 9.87 22.12
N SER A 167 -27.59 8.88 22.56
CA SER A 167 -27.42 8.27 23.87
C SER A 167 -27.60 6.77 23.77
N TYR A 168 -26.68 6.03 24.38
CA TYR A 168 -26.73 4.57 24.44
C TYR A 168 -26.34 4.11 25.84
N ARG A 169 -27.19 3.34 26.51
CA ARG A 169 -27.00 2.88 27.90
C ARG A 169 -26.62 4.00 28.87
N GLY A 170 -27.22 5.17 28.69
CA GLY A 170 -26.94 6.34 29.53
C GLY A 170 -25.63 7.08 29.21
N PHE A 171 -24.86 6.59 28.23
CA PHE A 171 -23.69 7.29 27.73
C PHE A 171 -24.10 8.21 26.56
N ALA A 172 -23.84 9.51 26.72
CA ALA A 172 -24.04 10.48 25.65
C ALA A 172 -22.86 10.38 24.66
N TYR A 173 -23.16 10.27 23.37
CA TYR A 173 -22.14 10.20 22.35
C TYR A 173 -22.39 11.20 21.21
N ASP A 174 -21.32 11.59 20.56
CA ASP A 174 -21.30 12.60 19.52
C ASP A 174 -20.87 12.01 18.16
N ALA A 175 -20.38 10.76 18.17
CA ALA A 175 -20.00 10.04 16.99
C ALA A 175 -20.12 8.52 17.21
N VAL A 176 -20.30 7.77 16.11
CA VAL A 176 -20.19 6.32 16.07
C VAL A 176 -18.91 5.93 15.33
N ALA A 177 -18.26 4.88 15.77
CA ALA A 177 -17.00 4.42 15.18
C ALA A 177 -16.93 2.89 15.10
N ILE A 178 -16.17 2.37 14.10
CA ILE A 178 -15.91 0.95 13.88
C ILE A 178 -14.43 0.69 13.64
#